data_fba5db5375c6b59a3ee7130557e6029c
#
_entry.id   fba5db5375c6b59a3ee7130557e6029c
#
_cell.length_a   1.000
_cell.length_b   1.000
_cell.length_c   1.000
_cell.angle_alpha   90.00
_cell.angle_beta   90.00
_cell.angle_gamma   90.00
#
_symmetry.space_group_name_H-M   'P 1'
#
loop_
_entity.id
_entity.type
_entity.pdbx_description
1 polymer ?
#
loop_
_entity_poly.entity_id
_entity_poly.type
_entity_poly.pdbx_seq_one_letter_code
_entity_poly.pdbx_strand_id
1 'polypeptide(L)'
;MTRRSARTWAVAAVLLPVLLLNPDCAWSDDAVETIALVRHGEKPDKGLGQLNCQGLNRALALPQVIAKTFGKPSAVFAPDPSVQKDDDGVPYDYVRPLATVEPTAIFFGLPINASFGVADTEGLSAALVQPVYRNAFVLVGWEHYFIEAIARSLLAAHGGDASLVPKWQGDDFDSIYVVRISGAGATEKATFERKSEGLDGQAVTCPH
;
A
#
# COMPACT_ATOMS: atom_id res chain seq x y z
N MET A 1 -84.50 -32.55 -18.03
CA MET A 1 -83.97 -31.74 -16.89
C MET A 1 -82.72 -32.39 -16.36
N THR A 2 -81.54 -31.98 -16.83
CA THR A 2 -80.25 -32.54 -16.44
C THR A 2 -79.47 -31.47 -15.74
N ARG A 3 -79.20 -31.66 -14.44
CA ARG A 3 -78.39 -30.78 -13.61
C ARG A 3 -76.87 -31.10 -13.86
N ARG A 4 -76.14 -30.13 -14.36
CA ARG A 4 -74.68 -30.17 -14.43
C ARG A 4 -74.09 -29.66 -13.09
N SER A 5 -73.32 -30.53 -12.43
CA SER A 5 -72.53 -30.13 -11.23
C SER A 5 -71.21 -29.55 -11.65
N ALA A 6 -70.95 -28.32 -11.21
CA ALA A 6 -69.66 -27.65 -11.38
C ALA A 6 -68.69 -28.14 -10.31
N ARG A 7 -67.57 -28.72 -10.74
CA ARG A 7 -66.41 -29.02 -9.85
C ARG A 7 -65.50 -27.83 -9.78
N THR A 8 -65.42 -27.22 -8.63
CA THR A 8 -64.40 -26.18 -8.29
C THR A 8 -63.09 -26.84 -7.92
N TRP A 9 -62.05 -26.54 -8.67
CA TRP A 9 -60.67 -26.91 -8.36
C TRP A 9 -60.06 -25.83 -7.49
N ALA A 10 -59.68 -26.18 -6.26
CA ALA A 10 -58.90 -25.29 -5.39
C ALA A 10 -57.45 -25.47 -5.76
N VAL A 11 -56.80 -24.40 -6.25
CA VAL A 11 -55.35 -24.33 -6.48
C VAL A 11 -54.69 -23.91 -5.16
N ALA A 12 -54.02 -24.86 -4.51
CA ALA A 12 -53.22 -24.56 -3.34
C ALA A 12 -51.89 -23.95 -3.81
N ALA A 13 -51.69 -22.65 -3.55
CA ALA A 13 -50.42 -21.97 -3.77
C ALA A 13 -49.46 -22.36 -2.65
N VAL A 14 -48.43 -23.15 -2.97
CA VAL A 14 -47.30 -23.45 -2.07
C VAL A 14 -46.32 -22.30 -2.13
N LEU A 15 -46.32 -21.46 -1.10
CA LEU A 15 -45.30 -20.43 -0.87
C LEU A 15 -44.04 -21.12 -0.32
N LEU A 16 -43.05 -21.35 -1.18
CA LEU A 16 -41.68 -21.70 -0.73
C LEU A 16 -41.02 -20.45 -0.15
N PRO A 17 -40.45 -20.52 1.07
CA PRO A 17 -39.63 -19.44 1.58
C PRO A 17 -38.30 -19.44 0.79
N VAL A 18 -38.03 -18.35 0.07
CA VAL A 18 -36.74 -18.05 -0.49
C VAL A 18 -35.83 -17.68 0.67
N LEU A 19 -35.00 -18.64 1.15
CA LEU A 19 -33.87 -18.31 2.01
C LEU A 19 -32.89 -17.46 1.18
N LEU A 20 -32.87 -16.17 1.45
CA LEU A 20 -31.80 -15.29 1.04
C LEU A 20 -30.55 -15.70 1.82
N LEU A 21 -29.75 -16.59 1.26
CA LEU A 21 -28.38 -16.83 1.66
C LEU A 21 -27.61 -15.55 1.33
N ASN A 22 -27.47 -14.66 2.30
CA ASN A 22 -26.43 -13.65 2.24
C ASN A 22 -25.11 -14.43 2.29
N PRO A 23 -24.24 -14.36 1.29
CA PRO A 23 -22.88 -14.78 1.46
C PRO A 23 -22.21 -13.72 2.36
N ASP A 24 -22.34 -13.87 3.68
CA ASP A 24 -21.33 -13.29 4.57
C ASP A 24 -20.01 -13.87 4.09
N CYS A 25 -19.25 -13.08 3.34
CA CYS A 25 -17.85 -13.36 3.14
C CYS A 25 -17.22 -13.38 4.53
N ALA A 26 -17.18 -14.55 5.16
CA ALA A 26 -16.44 -14.77 6.37
C ALA A 26 -14.97 -14.49 6.04
N TRP A 27 -14.51 -13.32 6.44
CA TRP A 27 -13.11 -12.95 6.34
C TRP A 27 -12.33 -13.93 7.22
N SER A 28 -11.34 -14.61 6.64
CA SER A 28 -10.44 -15.46 7.42
C SER A 28 -9.73 -14.59 8.46
N ASP A 29 -9.78 -14.97 9.73
CA ASP A 29 -9.01 -14.33 10.82
C ASP A 29 -7.50 -14.36 10.57
N ASP A 30 -7.04 -15.21 9.63
CA ASP A 30 -5.64 -15.36 9.22
C ASP A 30 -5.21 -14.39 8.10
N ALA A 31 -6.12 -13.57 7.57
CA ALA A 31 -5.78 -12.60 6.53
C ALA A 31 -4.84 -11.51 7.08
N VAL A 32 -3.68 -11.34 6.45
CA VAL A 32 -2.68 -10.34 6.85
C VAL A 32 -2.42 -9.41 5.68
N GLU A 33 -2.76 -8.15 5.85
CA GLU A 33 -2.29 -7.09 4.97
C GLU A 33 -0.87 -6.69 5.35
N THR A 34 0.02 -6.59 4.37
CA THR A 34 1.40 -6.15 4.57
C THR A 34 1.64 -4.89 3.77
N ILE A 35 2.00 -3.80 4.43
CA ILE A 35 2.34 -2.52 3.82
C ILE A 35 3.83 -2.29 4.06
N ALA A 36 4.63 -2.29 2.98
CA ALA A 36 6.05 -1.95 3.04
C ALA A 36 6.25 -0.53 2.50
N LEU A 37 6.82 0.33 3.33
CA LEU A 37 7.12 1.72 3.02
C LEU A 37 8.64 1.87 2.87
N VAL A 38 9.08 2.30 1.69
CA VAL A 38 10.47 2.59 1.36
C VAL A 38 10.63 4.09 1.10
N ARG A 39 11.76 4.62 1.53
CA ARG A 39 12.14 5.99 1.22
C ARG A 39 12.57 6.09 -0.24
N HIS A 40 12.38 7.26 -0.87
CA HIS A 40 13.04 7.53 -2.14
C HIS A 40 14.56 7.38 -2.04
N GLY A 41 15.21 6.97 -3.12
CA GLY A 41 16.67 6.84 -3.19
C GLY A 41 17.39 8.19 -3.04
N GLU A 42 18.72 8.14 -3.03
CA GLU A 42 19.61 9.28 -2.86
C GLU A 42 19.32 10.38 -3.90
N LYS A 43 19.46 11.64 -3.49
CA LYS A 43 19.18 12.82 -4.30
C LYS A 43 20.42 13.67 -4.53
N PRO A 44 20.45 14.52 -5.58
CA PRO A 44 21.51 15.54 -5.73
C PRO A 44 21.50 16.50 -4.54
N ASP A 45 22.64 17.17 -4.27
CA ASP A 45 22.77 18.13 -3.18
C ASP A 45 21.71 19.24 -3.24
N LYS A 46 21.38 19.72 -4.44
CA LYS A 46 20.32 20.69 -4.69
C LYS A 46 18.92 20.10 -4.76
N GLY A 47 18.75 18.79 -4.56
CA GLY A 47 17.48 18.08 -4.59
C GLY A 47 16.92 17.88 -6.01
N LEU A 48 16.57 18.94 -6.73
CA LEU A 48 16.03 18.98 -8.10
C LEU A 48 14.76 18.12 -8.31
N GLY A 49 14.07 17.75 -7.25
CA GLY A 49 12.90 16.86 -7.32
C GLY A 49 13.19 15.40 -7.72
N GLN A 50 14.44 15.03 -8.07
CA GLN A 50 14.81 13.76 -8.69
C GLN A 50 15.89 12.99 -7.93
N LEU A 51 16.19 11.77 -8.36
CA LEU A 51 17.29 10.94 -7.87
C LEU A 51 18.63 11.43 -8.42
N ASN A 52 19.72 11.16 -7.68
CA ASN A 52 21.07 11.14 -8.27
C ASN A 52 21.39 9.74 -8.83
N CYS A 53 22.60 9.54 -9.38
CA CYS A 53 23.00 8.25 -9.97
C CYS A 53 23.01 7.11 -8.94
N GLN A 54 23.39 7.37 -7.68
CA GLN A 54 23.34 6.38 -6.62
C GLN A 54 21.92 5.95 -6.30
N GLY A 55 21.00 6.91 -6.19
CA GLY A 55 19.56 6.62 -5.99
C GLY A 55 18.93 5.90 -7.17
N LEU A 56 19.36 6.19 -8.41
CA LEU A 56 18.94 5.43 -9.59
C LEU A 56 19.43 3.98 -9.54
N ASN A 57 20.69 3.75 -9.17
CA ASN A 57 21.22 2.39 -9.00
C ASN A 57 20.48 1.62 -7.90
N ARG A 58 20.15 2.27 -6.77
CA ARG A 58 19.30 1.70 -5.72
C ARG A 58 17.92 1.33 -6.27
N ALA A 59 17.26 2.22 -6.99
CA ALA A 59 15.96 1.98 -7.59
C ALA A 59 15.97 0.77 -8.55
N LEU A 60 17.01 0.61 -9.35
CA LEU A 60 17.19 -0.53 -10.26
C LEU A 60 17.47 -1.86 -9.54
N ALA A 61 18.06 -1.82 -8.35
CA ALA A 61 18.32 -3.01 -7.52
C ALA A 61 17.11 -3.42 -6.64
N LEU A 62 16.24 -2.47 -6.29
CA LEU A 62 15.09 -2.66 -5.40
C LEU A 62 14.14 -3.80 -5.82
N PRO A 63 13.83 -4.04 -7.11
CA PRO A 63 12.94 -5.13 -7.52
C PRO A 63 13.32 -6.50 -6.96
N GLN A 64 14.61 -6.82 -6.94
CA GLN A 64 15.11 -8.10 -6.44
C GLN A 64 14.96 -8.22 -4.92
N VAL A 65 15.16 -7.12 -4.19
CA VAL A 65 14.96 -7.05 -2.74
C VAL A 65 13.50 -7.30 -2.40
N ILE A 66 12.60 -6.60 -3.08
CA ILE A 66 11.14 -6.73 -2.88
C ILE A 66 10.68 -8.15 -3.23
N ALA A 67 11.10 -8.69 -4.38
CA ALA A 67 10.74 -10.04 -4.80
C ALA A 67 11.18 -11.10 -3.77
N LYS A 68 12.39 -10.97 -3.23
CA LYS A 68 12.95 -11.93 -2.26
C LYS A 68 12.31 -11.81 -0.88
N THR A 69 11.99 -10.58 -0.44
CA THR A 69 11.57 -10.29 0.95
C THR A 69 10.07 -10.43 1.14
N PHE A 70 9.28 -10.01 0.15
CA PHE A 70 7.82 -9.90 0.25
C PHE A 70 7.09 -10.62 -0.88
N GLY A 71 7.77 -10.93 -1.99
CA GLY A 71 7.11 -11.44 -3.20
C GLY A 71 6.57 -10.32 -4.08
N LYS A 72 5.58 -10.67 -4.94
CA LYS A 72 4.92 -9.72 -5.85
C LYS A 72 3.94 -8.84 -5.08
N PRO A 73 4.06 -7.50 -5.15
CA PRO A 73 3.05 -6.60 -4.60
C PRO A 73 1.73 -6.70 -5.39
N SER A 74 0.62 -6.46 -4.71
CA SER A 74 -0.71 -6.30 -5.32
C SER A 74 -0.93 -4.89 -5.82
N ALA A 75 -0.25 -3.91 -5.23
CA ALA A 75 -0.28 -2.50 -5.63
C ALA A 75 1.05 -1.80 -5.30
N VAL A 76 1.35 -0.76 -6.07
CA VAL A 76 2.49 0.14 -5.84
C VAL A 76 1.97 1.56 -5.78
N PHE A 77 2.38 2.31 -4.75
CA PHE A 77 2.02 3.71 -4.54
C PHE A 77 3.26 4.60 -4.55
N ALA A 78 3.10 5.79 -5.11
CA ALA A 78 4.04 6.89 -5.04
C ALA A 78 3.27 8.21 -4.96
N PRO A 79 3.86 9.33 -4.49
CA PRO A 79 3.17 10.60 -4.51
C PRO A 79 2.99 11.13 -5.94
N ASP A 80 1.94 11.94 -6.13
CA ASP A 80 1.71 12.69 -7.38
C ASP A 80 2.92 13.60 -7.63
N PRO A 81 3.70 13.35 -8.69
CA PRO A 81 4.90 14.15 -8.98
C PRO A 81 4.59 15.60 -9.37
N SER A 82 3.36 15.90 -9.82
CA SER A 82 2.94 17.27 -10.17
C SER A 82 2.73 18.16 -8.94
N VAL A 83 2.56 17.56 -7.76
CA VAL A 83 2.56 18.29 -6.48
C VAL A 83 3.99 18.61 -6.11
N GLN A 84 4.38 19.85 -6.41
CA GLN A 84 5.76 20.32 -6.23
C GLN A 84 6.20 20.29 -4.76
N LYS A 85 7.48 20.03 -4.56
CA LYS A 85 8.17 20.12 -3.28
C LYS A 85 9.34 21.07 -3.37
N ASP A 86 9.50 21.89 -2.34
CA ASP A 86 10.66 22.76 -2.22
C ASP A 86 11.93 21.95 -1.95
N ASP A 87 12.95 22.16 -2.77
CA ASP A 87 14.30 21.68 -2.58
C ASP A 87 15.24 22.89 -2.65
N ASP A 88 15.84 23.27 -1.53
CA ASP A 88 16.76 24.41 -1.38
C ASP A 88 16.16 25.75 -1.83
N GLY A 89 14.89 26.00 -1.47
CA GLY A 89 14.17 27.24 -1.79
C GLY A 89 13.60 27.30 -3.21
N VAL A 90 13.67 26.21 -3.98
CA VAL A 90 13.13 26.14 -5.34
C VAL A 90 12.10 25.00 -5.43
N PRO A 91 10.86 25.28 -5.90
CA PRO A 91 9.86 24.25 -6.09
C PRO A 91 10.17 23.41 -7.35
N TYR A 92 10.16 22.08 -7.20
CA TYR A 92 10.33 21.11 -8.28
C TYR A 92 9.21 20.07 -8.26
N ASP A 93 8.89 19.53 -9.42
CA ASP A 93 8.06 18.32 -9.53
C ASP A 93 8.73 17.19 -8.73
N TYR A 94 7.96 16.55 -7.83
CA TYR A 94 8.52 15.62 -6.85
C TYR A 94 8.62 14.19 -7.39
N VAL A 95 9.52 13.96 -8.34
CA VAL A 95 9.63 12.72 -9.14
C VAL A 95 10.33 11.58 -8.39
N ARG A 96 11.26 11.88 -7.48
CA ARG A 96 12.17 10.85 -6.92
C ARG A 96 11.51 9.66 -6.22
N PRO A 97 10.38 9.78 -5.46
CA PRO A 97 9.74 8.60 -4.89
C PRO A 97 9.15 7.68 -5.95
N LEU A 98 8.50 8.26 -6.98
CA LEU A 98 8.00 7.52 -8.12
C LEU A 98 9.14 6.80 -8.84
N ALA A 99 10.21 7.51 -9.19
CA ALA A 99 11.39 6.94 -9.87
C ALA A 99 12.06 5.83 -9.05
N THR A 100 11.92 5.83 -7.72
CA THR A 100 12.45 4.77 -6.85
C THR A 100 11.68 3.47 -6.99
N VAL A 101 10.35 3.52 -7.06
CA VAL A 101 9.52 2.31 -7.09
C VAL A 101 9.10 1.90 -8.50
N GLU A 102 9.29 2.75 -9.51
CA GLU A 102 8.94 2.48 -10.90
C GLU A 102 9.63 1.22 -11.45
N PRO A 103 10.95 0.99 -11.27
CA PRO A 103 11.57 -0.25 -11.71
C PRO A 103 10.93 -1.51 -11.09
N THR A 104 10.47 -1.41 -9.82
CA THR A 104 9.75 -2.52 -9.17
C THR A 104 8.37 -2.73 -9.79
N ALA A 105 7.64 -1.66 -10.06
CA ALA A 105 6.34 -1.75 -10.73
C ALA A 105 6.47 -2.36 -12.13
N ILE A 106 7.48 -1.93 -12.92
CA ILE A 106 7.79 -2.49 -14.24
C ILE A 106 8.14 -3.97 -14.14
N PHE A 107 9.01 -4.36 -13.17
CA PHE A 107 9.43 -5.75 -12.97
C PHE A 107 8.25 -6.69 -12.73
N PHE A 108 7.24 -6.24 -11.98
CA PHE A 108 6.06 -7.04 -11.67
C PHE A 108 4.88 -6.82 -12.63
N GLY A 109 5.00 -5.92 -13.60
CA GLY A 109 3.94 -5.57 -14.57
C GLY A 109 2.74 -4.91 -13.90
N LEU A 110 2.97 -3.96 -12.99
CA LEU A 110 1.94 -3.26 -12.21
C LEU A 110 1.89 -1.78 -12.57
N PRO A 111 0.69 -1.15 -12.54
CA PRO A 111 0.59 0.29 -12.54
C PRO A 111 1.06 0.87 -11.21
N ILE A 112 1.46 2.15 -11.21
CA ILE A 112 1.69 2.91 -9.99
C ILE A 112 0.47 3.79 -9.72
N ASN A 113 -0.04 3.76 -8.50
CA ASN A 113 -1.03 4.71 -8.03
C ASN A 113 -0.30 5.97 -7.52
N ALA A 114 -0.43 7.05 -8.28
CA ALA A 114 0.16 8.36 -7.97
C ALA A 114 -0.95 9.42 -7.75
N SER A 115 -2.03 9.06 -7.05
CA SER A 115 -3.20 9.93 -6.89
C SER A 115 -3.13 10.87 -5.68
N PHE A 116 -2.10 10.76 -4.84
CA PHE A 116 -1.98 11.50 -3.57
C PHE A 116 -0.77 12.41 -3.59
N GLY A 117 -0.94 13.67 -3.19
CA GLY A 117 0.20 14.56 -2.95
C GLY A 117 1.08 14.04 -1.80
N VAL A 118 2.37 14.40 -1.80
CA VAL A 118 3.33 13.88 -0.81
C VAL A 118 2.91 14.16 0.65
N ALA A 119 2.22 15.26 0.91
CA ALA A 119 1.72 15.64 2.24
C ALA A 119 0.33 15.05 2.58
N ASP A 120 -0.37 14.45 1.61
CA ASP A 120 -1.68 13.82 1.82
C ASP A 120 -1.54 12.42 2.44
N THR A 121 -1.03 12.39 3.66
CA THR A 121 -0.81 11.13 4.41
C THR A 121 -2.12 10.50 4.87
N GLU A 122 -3.18 11.29 5.07
CA GLU A 122 -4.50 10.81 5.47
C GLU A 122 -5.20 10.10 4.31
N GLY A 123 -5.26 10.74 3.14
CA GLY A 123 -5.82 10.13 1.93
C GLY A 123 -5.09 8.84 1.53
N LEU A 124 -3.75 8.86 1.58
CA LEU A 124 -2.94 7.67 1.33
C LEU A 124 -3.24 6.56 2.35
N SER A 125 -3.23 6.86 3.66
CA SER A 125 -3.49 5.86 4.71
C SER A 125 -4.88 5.21 4.54
N ALA A 126 -5.91 6.01 4.22
CA ALA A 126 -7.24 5.51 3.95
C ALA A 126 -7.30 4.61 2.70
N ALA A 127 -6.51 4.94 1.66
CA ALA A 127 -6.43 4.11 0.45
C ALA A 127 -5.70 2.79 0.70
N LEU A 128 -4.65 2.78 1.52
CA LEU A 128 -3.85 1.59 1.81
C LEU A 128 -4.67 0.49 2.52
N VAL A 129 -5.64 0.86 3.37
CA VAL A 129 -6.45 -0.10 4.15
C VAL A 129 -7.78 -0.45 3.48
N GLN A 130 -7.92 -0.20 2.19
CA GLN A 130 -9.12 -0.60 1.47
C GLN A 130 -9.29 -2.13 1.45
N PRO A 131 -10.53 -2.65 1.48
CA PRO A 131 -10.79 -4.10 1.55
C PRO A 131 -10.09 -4.92 0.46
N VAL A 132 -9.78 -4.32 -0.70
CA VAL A 132 -9.08 -4.98 -1.81
C VAL A 132 -7.63 -5.37 -1.45
N TYR A 133 -7.02 -4.72 -0.47
CA TYR A 133 -5.65 -5.00 -0.01
C TYR A 133 -5.58 -5.92 1.21
N ARG A 134 -6.71 -6.29 1.77
CA ARG A 134 -6.76 -7.28 2.83
C ARG A 134 -6.15 -8.60 2.35
N ASN A 135 -5.23 -9.18 3.11
CA ASN A 135 -4.42 -10.34 2.71
C ASN A 135 -3.53 -10.09 1.48
N ALA A 136 -3.08 -8.88 1.29
CA ALA A 136 -2.22 -8.49 0.18
C ALA A 136 -0.92 -7.84 0.67
N PHE A 137 0.08 -7.78 -0.22
CA PHE A 137 1.26 -6.98 -0.04
C PHE A 137 1.17 -5.70 -0.88
N VAL A 138 1.38 -4.55 -0.27
CA VAL A 138 1.38 -3.22 -0.89
C VAL A 138 2.74 -2.57 -0.70
N LEU A 139 3.34 -2.08 -1.79
CA LEU A 139 4.59 -1.32 -1.78
C LEU A 139 4.29 0.17 -1.89
N VAL A 140 4.91 0.98 -1.03
CA VAL A 140 4.78 2.44 -1.00
C VAL A 140 6.16 3.07 -1.07
N GLY A 141 6.44 3.83 -2.14
CA GLY A 141 7.62 4.69 -2.23
C GLY A 141 7.29 6.11 -1.83
N TRP A 142 7.87 6.63 -0.74
CA TRP A 142 7.49 7.94 -0.21
C TRP A 142 8.68 8.75 0.33
N GLU A 143 8.39 9.83 1.03
CA GLU A 143 9.36 10.67 1.72
C GLU A 143 9.44 10.25 3.20
N HIS A 144 10.64 10.07 3.73
CA HIS A 144 10.89 9.47 5.06
C HIS A 144 10.12 10.11 6.22
N TYR A 145 10.00 11.43 6.22
CA TYR A 145 9.26 12.15 7.26
C TYR A 145 7.77 11.77 7.28
N PHE A 146 7.17 11.64 6.09
CA PHE A 146 5.77 11.25 5.97
C PHE A 146 5.57 9.74 6.15
N ILE A 147 6.56 8.90 5.79
CA ILE A 147 6.54 7.45 6.07
C ILE A 147 6.38 7.19 7.57
N GLU A 148 7.13 7.93 8.40
CA GLU A 148 7.01 7.84 9.85
C GLU A 148 5.58 8.15 10.32
N ALA A 149 5.00 9.25 9.81
CA ALA A 149 3.63 9.66 10.14
C ALA A 149 2.58 8.63 9.69
N ILE A 150 2.70 8.11 8.45
CA ILE A 150 1.81 7.09 7.89
C ILE A 150 1.86 5.82 8.74
N ALA A 151 3.07 5.30 9.05
CA ALA A 151 3.23 4.09 9.84
C ALA A 151 2.63 4.22 11.25
N ARG A 152 2.85 5.38 11.92
CA ARG A 152 2.24 5.68 13.23
C ARG A 152 0.72 5.75 13.16
N SER A 153 0.18 6.40 12.13
CA SER A 153 -1.26 6.53 11.92
C SER A 153 -1.93 5.16 11.71
N LEU A 154 -1.33 4.33 10.85
CA LEU A 154 -1.83 2.97 10.59
C LEU A 154 -1.83 2.11 11.86
N LEU A 155 -0.76 2.14 12.64
CA LEU A 155 -0.72 1.40 13.91
C LEU A 155 -1.78 1.90 14.89
N ALA A 156 -1.89 3.22 15.10
CA ALA A 156 -2.87 3.79 16.03
C ALA A 156 -4.31 3.48 15.63
N ALA A 157 -4.62 3.50 14.33
CA ALA A 157 -5.96 3.24 13.81
C ALA A 157 -6.37 1.75 13.91
N HIS A 158 -5.40 0.82 13.92
CA HIS A 158 -5.64 -0.62 13.84
C HIS A 158 -5.11 -1.38 15.07
N GLY A 159 -5.20 -0.79 16.26
CA GLY A 159 -4.92 -1.46 17.54
C GLY A 159 -3.45 -1.82 17.79
N GLY A 160 -2.52 -1.15 17.08
CA GLY A 160 -1.08 -1.27 17.28
C GLY A 160 -0.51 -0.17 18.18
N ASP A 161 0.75 -0.31 18.56
CA ASP A 161 1.48 0.68 19.34
C ASP A 161 2.31 1.60 18.43
N ALA A 162 1.84 2.82 18.20
CA ALA A 162 2.51 3.83 17.37
C ALA A 162 3.88 4.26 17.94
N SER A 163 4.17 4.05 19.23
CA SER A 163 5.45 4.39 19.84
C SER A 163 6.59 3.48 19.36
N LEU A 164 6.27 2.30 18.81
CA LEU A 164 7.24 1.37 18.25
C LEU A 164 7.87 1.88 16.94
N VAL A 165 7.25 2.84 16.27
CA VAL A 165 7.82 3.42 15.03
C VAL A 165 8.94 4.39 15.41
N PRO A 166 10.21 4.07 15.10
CA PRO A 166 11.32 4.98 15.40
C PRO A 166 11.26 6.22 14.51
N LYS A 167 12.02 7.25 14.90
CA LYS A 167 12.28 8.37 14.01
C LYS A 167 13.16 7.91 12.85
N TRP A 168 12.77 8.25 11.62
CA TRP A 168 13.58 7.97 10.44
C TRP A 168 14.75 8.97 10.36
N GLN A 169 15.97 8.45 10.29
CA GLN A 169 17.16 9.32 10.21
C GLN A 169 17.33 9.89 8.81
N GLY A 170 17.79 11.14 8.71
CA GLY A 170 17.88 11.86 7.44
C GLY A 170 18.89 11.27 6.45
N ASP A 171 19.88 10.50 6.92
CA ASP A 171 20.91 9.80 6.15
C ASP A 171 20.57 8.33 5.86
N ASP A 172 19.47 7.81 6.41
CA ASP A 172 19.00 6.43 6.20
C ASP A 172 18.19 6.33 4.90
N PHE A 173 18.72 5.66 3.90
CA PHE A 173 18.05 5.32 2.65
C PHE A 173 17.74 3.83 2.53
N ASP A 174 18.21 3.00 3.50
CA ASP A 174 18.18 1.53 3.41
C ASP A 174 17.05 0.89 4.22
N SER A 175 16.36 1.65 5.07
CA SER A 175 15.25 1.12 5.87
C SER A 175 14.00 0.87 5.04
N ILE A 176 13.31 -0.22 5.41
CA ILE A 176 11.93 -0.53 5.01
C ILE A 176 11.08 -0.54 6.28
N TYR A 177 10.08 0.32 6.38
CA TYR A 177 9.07 0.25 7.44
C TYR A 177 7.94 -0.66 7.00
N VAL A 178 7.64 -1.68 7.80
CA VAL A 178 6.62 -2.68 7.49
C VAL A 178 5.53 -2.62 8.53
N VAL A 179 4.31 -2.33 8.10
CA VAL A 179 3.11 -2.43 8.91
C VAL A 179 2.33 -3.65 8.44
N ARG A 180 1.93 -4.52 9.39
CA ARG A 180 1.04 -5.64 9.11
C ARG A 180 -0.24 -5.47 9.90
N ILE A 181 -1.38 -5.59 9.21
CA ILE A 181 -2.71 -5.52 9.80
C ILE A 181 -3.35 -6.90 9.65
N SER A 182 -3.78 -7.48 10.75
CA SER A 182 -4.41 -8.81 10.83
C SER A 182 -5.69 -8.76 11.65
N GLY A 183 -6.55 -9.77 11.49
CA GLY A 183 -7.83 -9.83 12.19
C GLY A 183 -8.89 -8.89 11.60
N ALA A 184 -10.02 -8.75 12.30
CA ALA A 184 -11.13 -7.90 11.90
C ALA A 184 -11.91 -7.40 13.11
N GLY A 185 -12.43 -6.17 13.05
CA GLY A 185 -13.24 -5.60 14.11
C GLY A 185 -12.52 -5.62 15.46
N ALA A 186 -13.07 -6.27 16.50
CA ALA A 186 -12.48 -6.30 17.83
C ALA A 186 -11.16 -7.09 17.92
N THR A 187 -10.85 -7.94 16.95
CA THR A 187 -9.60 -8.73 16.89
C THR A 187 -8.54 -8.10 15.99
N GLU A 188 -8.84 -6.96 15.37
CA GLU A 188 -7.90 -6.27 14.49
C GLU A 188 -6.68 -5.80 15.26
N LYS A 189 -5.51 -6.09 14.69
CA LYS A 189 -4.21 -5.74 15.29
C LYS A 189 -3.20 -5.37 14.22
N ALA A 190 -2.60 -4.20 14.37
CA ALA A 190 -1.45 -3.78 13.58
C ALA A 190 -0.14 -4.03 14.33
N THR A 191 0.88 -4.43 13.58
CA THR A 191 2.25 -4.61 14.08
C THR A 191 3.23 -3.86 13.20
N PHE A 192 4.37 -3.47 13.79
CA PHE A 192 5.45 -2.77 13.11
C PHE A 192 6.73 -3.60 13.11
N GLU A 193 7.43 -3.59 11.98
CA GLU A 193 8.76 -4.17 11.84
C GLU A 193 9.63 -3.22 10.98
N ARG A 194 10.89 -3.03 11.34
CA ARG A 194 11.88 -2.37 10.48
C ARG A 194 12.76 -3.43 9.84
N LYS A 195 12.86 -3.39 8.51
CA LYS A 195 13.78 -4.20 7.70
C LYS A 195 14.79 -3.30 7.01
N SER A 196 15.78 -3.92 6.35
CA SER A 196 16.78 -3.27 5.52
C SER A 196 16.61 -3.72 4.07
N GLU A 197 16.81 -2.80 3.11
CA GLU A 197 16.94 -3.14 1.70
C GLU A 197 18.25 -3.90 1.44
N GLY A 198 19.31 -3.62 2.21
CA GLY A 198 20.66 -4.12 1.99
C GLY A 198 21.32 -3.51 0.75
N LEU A 199 20.93 -2.28 0.40
CA LEU A 199 21.35 -1.57 -0.81
C LEU A 199 22.28 -0.38 -0.53
N ASP A 200 22.77 -0.24 0.70
CA ASP A 200 23.79 0.77 0.99
C ASP A 200 25.06 0.55 0.17
N GLY A 201 25.70 1.66 -0.22
CA GLY A 201 26.93 1.61 -1.01
C GLY A 201 26.73 1.35 -2.51
N GLN A 202 25.55 1.61 -3.06
CA GLN A 202 25.36 1.60 -4.53
C GLN A 202 26.33 2.54 -5.22
N ALA A 203 26.68 2.24 -6.47
CA ALA A 203 27.59 3.06 -7.27
C ALA A 203 27.08 4.50 -7.40
N VAL A 204 27.99 5.47 -7.26
CA VAL A 204 27.70 6.90 -7.46
C VAL A 204 27.74 7.33 -8.92
N THR A 205 28.23 6.45 -9.82
CA THR A 205 28.19 6.64 -11.27
C THR A 205 26.87 6.16 -11.84
N CYS A 206 26.33 6.87 -12.83
CA CYS A 206 25.10 6.45 -13.49
C CYS A 206 25.27 5.10 -14.21
N PRO A 207 24.22 4.27 -14.26
CA PRO A 207 24.23 3.05 -15.04
C PRO A 207 24.36 3.39 -16.53
N HIS A 208 25.05 2.53 -17.28
CA HIS A 208 25.28 2.64 -18.74
C HIS A 208 24.32 1.74 -19.48
#